data_6be4079d042a844d88be013e29f4f2ed
#
_entry.id   6be4079d042a844d88be013e29f4f2ed
#
_cell.length_a   1.000
_cell.length_b   1.000
_cell.length_c   1.000
_cell.angle_alpha   90.00
_cell.angle_beta   90.00
_cell.angle_gamma   90.00
#
_symmetry.space_group_name_H-M   'P 1'
#
loop_
_entity.id
_entity.type
_entity.pdbx_description
1 polymer ?
#
loop_
_entity_poly.entity_id
_entity_poly.type
_entity_poly.pdbx_seq_one_letter_code
_entity_poly.pdbx_strand_id
1 'polypeptide(L)'
;MKKVYILALTSGLLTFSCSDKLAPLKKDAIAPTVVTQPLPHDTDDPAIWIHPTDATKSVIIGTDKDTDGGLYMYDLKGTILKKSIVLQRPNNVDIAYGLKVGESTIDIAVTTERETNKIRVFAMPNLEPIDNGGIPVF
;
A
#
# COMPACT_ATOMS: atom_id res chain seq x y z
N MET A 1 19.96 54.48 43.48
CA MET A 1 20.21 53.67 42.28
C MET A 1 19.84 52.22 42.60
N LYS A 2 18.69 51.70 42.10
CA LYS A 2 18.23 50.34 42.35
C LYS A 2 18.74 49.46 41.23
N LYS A 3 19.55 48.46 41.55
CA LYS A 3 20.02 47.44 40.59
C LYS A 3 18.93 46.38 40.40
N VAL A 4 18.41 46.26 39.16
CA VAL A 4 17.45 45.21 38.75
C VAL A 4 18.27 44.04 38.21
N TYR A 5 18.20 42.90 38.86
CA TYR A 5 18.79 41.65 38.38
C TYR A 5 17.72 40.93 37.53
N ILE A 6 17.97 40.81 36.21
CA ILE A 6 17.14 39.98 35.29
C ILE A 6 17.67 38.56 35.39
N LEU A 7 16.88 37.68 35.98
CA LEU A 7 17.15 36.25 36.02
C LEU A 7 16.65 35.63 34.69
N ALA A 8 17.58 35.30 33.79
CA ALA A 8 17.27 34.60 32.56
C ALA A 8 16.98 33.12 32.86
N LEU A 9 15.71 32.72 32.76
CA LEU A 9 15.26 31.33 32.89
C LEU A 9 15.47 30.64 31.55
N THR A 10 16.57 29.90 31.37
CA THR A 10 16.80 29.05 30.20
C THR A 10 15.96 27.77 30.33
N SER A 11 14.83 27.75 29.67
CA SER A 11 14.00 26.55 29.51
C SER A 11 14.69 25.59 28.55
N GLY A 12 15.33 24.57 29.08
CA GLY A 12 15.92 23.48 28.29
C GLY A 12 14.79 22.61 27.71
N LEU A 13 14.54 22.67 26.38
CA LEU A 13 13.71 21.71 25.67
C LEU A 13 14.43 20.35 25.65
N LEU A 14 13.98 19.43 26.51
CA LEU A 14 14.34 18.01 26.39
C LEU A 14 13.56 17.43 25.23
N THR A 15 14.18 17.34 24.05
CA THR A 15 13.65 16.55 22.95
C THR A 15 13.86 15.07 23.26
N PHE A 16 12.81 14.40 23.75
CA PHE A 16 12.79 12.94 23.78
C PHE A 16 12.66 12.45 22.34
N SER A 17 13.78 12.08 21.71
CA SER A 17 13.80 11.31 20.49
C SER A 17 13.39 9.88 20.86
N CYS A 18 12.14 9.50 20.60
CA CYS A 18 11.75 8.10 20.56
C CYS A 18 12.46 7.46 19.36
N SER A 19 13.59 6.85 19.57
CA SER A 19 14.13 5.90 18.63
C SER A 19 13.43 4.57 18.91
N ASP A 20 12.48 4.18 18.07
CA ASP A 20 11.92 2.83 18.06
C ASP A 20 13.05 1.85 17.69
N LYS A 21 13.80 1.43 18.69
CA LYS A 21 14.72 0.32 18.53
C LYS A 21 13.88 -0.94 18.44
N LEU A 22 13.69 -1.43 17.22
CA LEU A 22 13.13 -2.76 17.00
C LEU A 22 13.88 -3.75 17.89
N ALA A 23 13.12 -4.63 18.55
CA ALA A 23 13.72 -5.69 19.35
C ALA A 23 14.65 -6.53 18.45
N PRO A 24 15.79 -7.00 18.96
CA PRO A 24 16.68 -7.85 18.18
C PRO A 24 15.94 -9.10 17.71
N LEU A 25 16.18 -9.49 16.46
CA LEU A 25 15.57 -10.70 15.88
C LEU A 25 15.93 -11.92 16.74
N LYS A 26 14.97 -12.78 17.00
CA LYS A 26 15.19 -14.07 17.64
C LYS A 26 16.07 -14.94 16.75
N LYS A 27 16.89 -15.79 17.37
CA LYS A 27 17.82 -16.69 16.63
C LYS A 27 17.11 -17.69 15.71
N ASP A 28 15.86 -18.01 15.99
CA ASP A 28 14.97 -18.92 15.27
C ASP A 28 13.91 -18.18 14.43
N ALA A 29 14.07 -16.89 14.21
CA ALA A 29 13.16 -16.12 13.36
C ALA A 29 13.25 -16.63 11.91
N ILE A 30 12.08 -16.84 11.31
CA ILE A 30 11.97 -17.18 9.89
C ILE A 30 12.37 -15.96 9.08
N ALA A 31 13.38 -16.13 8.23
CA ALA A 31 13.78 -15.10 7.28
C ALA A 31 12.91 -15.16 6.02
N PRO A 32 12.50 -14.03 5.44
CA PRO A 32 11.80 -14.04 4.16
C PRO A 32 12.71 -14.55 3.05
N THR A 33 12.17 -15.38 2.16
CA THR A 33 12.90 -15.87 0.98
C THR A 33 13.00 -14.81 -0.11
N VAL A 34 11.95 -14.00 -0.23
CA VAL A 34 11.86 -12.88 -1.18
C VAL A 34 11.32 -11.66 -0.43
N VAL A 35 11.87 -10.49 -0.74
CA VAL A 35 11.38 -9.19 -0.28
C VAL A 35 11.08 -8.36 -1.51
N THR A 36 9.92 -7.73 -1.56
CA THR A 36 9.52 -6.86 -2.68
C THR A 36 10.36 -5.59 -2.70
N GLN A 37 10.49 -4.99 -3.87
CA GLN A 37 10.99 -3.62 -3.98
C GLN A 37 10.14 -2.69 -3.11
N PRO A 38 10.75 -1.71 -2.42
CA PRO A 38 10.02 -0.78 -1.56
C PRO A 38 9.11 0.13 -2.38
N LEU A 39 8.00 0.55 -1.78
CA LEU A 39 7.12 1.58 -2.29
C LEU A 39 7.57 2.97 -1.82
N PRO A 40 7.10 4.05 -2.48
CA PRO A 40 7.46 5.41 -2.09
C PRO A 40 7.01 5.82 -0.69
N HIS A 41 5.87 5.30 -0.22
CA HIS A 41 5.24 5.73 1.02
C HIS A 41 5.00 4.57 1.99
N ASP A 42 3.75 4.14 2.16
CA ASP A 42 3.32 3.21 3.19
C ASP A 42 2.66 1.96 2.59
N THR A 43 3.43 0.87 2.51
CA THR A 43 2.91 -0.44 2.08
C THR A 43 2.01 -1.00 3.18
N ASP A 44 0.75 -1.34 2.83
CA ASP A 44 -0.24 -1.78 3.82
C ASP A 44 -0.73 -3.21 3.57
N ASP A 45 -1.53 -3.42 2.53
CA ASP A 45 -2.25 -4.68 2.30
C ASP A 45 -1.84 -5.35 0.97
N PRO A 46 -1.57 -6.67 0.96
CA PRO A 46 -1.26 -7.42 -0.24
C PRO A 46 -2.37 -8.39 -0.63
N ALA A 47 -2.54 -8.61 -1.94
CA ALA A 47 -3.32 -9.71 -2.50
C ALA A 47 -2.51 -10.46 -3.57
N ILE A 48 -2.86 -11.70 -3.84
CA ILE A 48 -2.19 -12.52 -4.86
C ILE A 48 -3.21 -12.91 -5.93
N TRP A 49 -2.93 -12.51 -7.16
CA TRP A 49 -3.66 -13.04 -8.31
C TRP A 49 -2.91 -14.26 -8.86
N ILE A 50 -3.58 -15.40 -8.88
CA ILE A 50 -3.06 -16.65 -9.41
C ILE A 50 -3.36 -16.73 -10.90
N HIS A 51 -2.34 -16.83 -11.73
CA HIS A 51 -2.54 -16.98 -13.18
C HIS A 51 -3.23 -18.32 -13.49
N PRO A 52 -4.30 -18.32 -14.28
CA PRO A 52 -5.20 -19.47 -14.43
C PRO A 52 -4.56 -20.72 -15.04
N THR A 53 -3.49 -20.60 -15.80
CA THR A 53 -2.84 -21.72 -16.50
C THR A 53 -1.34 -21.85 -16.25
N ASP A 54 -0.71 -20.84 -15.64
CA ASP A 54 0.74 -20.83 -15.41
C ASP A 54 1.07 -20.09 -14.09
N ALA A 55 1.19 -20.83 -13.02
CA ALA A 55 1.45 -20.27 -11.70
C ALA A 55 2.71 -19.39 -11.63
N THR A 56 3.67 -19.57 -12.53
CA THR A 56 4.90 -18.74 -12.56
C THR A 56 4.63 -17.30 -13.03
N LYS A 57 3.48 -17.05 -13.64
CA LYS A 57 2.99 -15.74 -14.09
C LYS A 57 2.03 -15.07 -13.09
N SER A 58 1.83 -15.70 -11.93
CA SER A 58 1.06 -15.08 -10.85
C SER A 58 1.75 -13.80 -10.38
N VAL A 59 0.96 -12.87 -9.87
CA VAL A 59 1.46 -11.57 -9.42
C VAL A 59 0.95 -11.23 -8.03
N ILE A 60 1.72 -10.42 -7.32
CA ILE A 60 1.35 -9.85 -6.03
C ILE A 60 0.90 -8.41 -6.28
N ILE A 61 -0.24 -8.04 -5.71
CA ILE A 61 -0.73 -6.67 -5.73
C ILE A 61 -0.58 -6.11 -4.31
N GLY A 62 0.08 -4.98 -4.16
CA GLY A 62 0.23 -4.28 -2.88
C GLY A 62 -0.34 -2.89 -2.95
N THR A 63 -0.85 -2.39 -1.83
CA THR A 63 -1.31 -1.00 -1.70
C THR A 63 -0.19 -0.10 -1.23
N ASP A 64 -0.09 1.09 -1.82
CA ASP A 64 0.66 2.24 -1.29
C ASP A 64 -0.36 3.22 -0.69
N LYS A 65 -0.46 3.22 0.64
CA LYS A 65 -1.52 3.88 1.40
C LYS A 65 -1.22 5.35 1.65
N ASP A 66 -1.08 6.13 0.59
CA ASP A 66 -0.91 7.57 0.68
C ASP A 66 -1.86 8.31 -0.27
N THR A 67 -1.98 9.65 -0.11
CA THR A 67 -2.86 10.52 -0.90
C THR A 67 -2.55 10.46 -2.40
N ASP A 68 -1.31 10.24 -2.78
CA ASP A 68 -0.87 10.01 -4.17
C ASP A 68 -0.40 8.57 -4.41
N GLY A 69 -0.88 7.64 -3.60
CA GLY A 69 -0.58 6.23 -3.65
C GLY A 69 -1.14 5.49 -4.87
N GLY A 70 -1.41 4.22 -4.69
CA GLY A 70 -1.95 3.36 -5.75
C GLY A 70 -1.79 1.88 -5.46
N LEU A 71 -2.15 1.06 -6.43
CA LEU A 71 -1.82 -0.37 -6.42
C LEU A 71 -0.51 -0.60 -7.18
N TYR A 72 0.35 -1.42 -6.61
CA TYR A 72 1.59 -1.86 -7.24
C TYR A 72 1.52 -3.36 -7.51
N MET A 73 1.87 -3.74 -8.71
CA MET A 73 1.93 -5.12 -9.15
C MET A 73 3.38 -5.58 -9.17
N TYR A 74 3.65 -6.72 -8.54
CA TYR A 74 4.98 -7.34 -8.46
C TYR A 74 4.97 -8.72 -9.10
N ASP A 75 6.11 -9.12 -9.65
CA ASP A 75 6.37 -10.51 -9.96
C ASP A 75 6.65 -11.33 -8.68
N LEU A 76 6.77 -12.65 -8.83
CA LEU A 76 7.09 -13.55 -7.70
C LEU A 76 8.53 -13.40 -7.17
N LYS A 77 9.36 -12.56 -7.80
CA LYS A 77 10.70 -12.20 -7.32
C LYS A 77 10.68 -10.87 -6.55
N GLY A 78 9.52 -10.23 -6.44
CA GLY A 78 9.35 -8.96 -5.75
C GLY A 78 9.70 -7.72 -6.58
N THR A 79 9.86 -7.87 -7.89
CA THR A 79 10.13 -6.74 -8.80
C THR A 79 8.83 -6.04 -9.17
N ILE A 80 8.79 -4.70 -9.10
CA ILE A 80 7.65 -3.91 -9.54
C ILE A 80 7.50 -4.05 -11.06
N LEU A 81 6.34 -4.56 -11.50
CA LEU A 81 5.95 -4.67 -12.90
C LEU A 81 5.15 -3.46 -13.37
N LYS A 82 4.26 -2.97 -12.52
CA LYS A 82 3.33 -1.88 -12.85
C LYS A 82 2.84 -1.16 -11.61
N LYS A 83 2.53 0.14 -11.74
CA LYS A 83 1.68 0.92 -10.83
C LYS A 83 0.34 1.18 -11.50
N SER A 84 -0.76 1.18 -10.75
CA SER A 84 -2.09 1.65 -11.20
C SER A 84 -2.08 3.16 -11.48
N ILE A 85 -3.21 3.70 -11.88
CA ILE A 85 -3.47 5.14 -11.75
C ILE A 85 -3.30 5.57 -10.30
N VAL A 86 -3.05 6.86 -10.09
CA VAL A 86 -3.02 7.45 -8.73
C VAL A 86 -4.38 7.24 -8.06
N LEU A 87 -4.35 6.77 -6.82
CA LEU A 87 -5.50 6.61 -5.94
C LEU A 87 -5.31 7.45 -4.70
N GLN A 88 -6.39 8.07 -4.23
CA GLN A 88 -6.36 8.91 -3.04
C GLN A 88 -6.55 8.05 -1.79
N ARG A 89 -5.41 7.61 -1.24
CA ARG A 89 -5.31 6.81 -0.04
C ARG A 89 -6.03 5.45 -0.15
N PRO A 90 -5.57 4.57 -1.05
CA PRO A 90 -6.05 3.19 -1.09
C PRO A 90 -5.70 2.49 0.24
N ASN A 91 -6.52 1.53 0.65
CA ASN A 91 -6.28 0.83 1.92
C ASN A 91 -6.13 -0.68 1.70
N ASN A 92 -7.23 -1.40 1.59
CA ASN A 92 -7.21 -2.84 1.35
C ASN A 92 -7.24 -3.15 -0.14
N VAL A 93 -6.68 -4.28 -0.52
CA VAL A 93 -6.85 -4.85 -1.87
C VAL A 93 -7.22 -6.32 -1.77
N ASP A 94 -8.12 -6.77 -2.63
CA ASP A 94 -8.51 -8.17 -2.74
C ASP A 94 -8.69 -8.57 -4.19
N ILE A 95 -8.62 -9.88 -4.47
CA ILE A 95 -8.78 -10.46 -5.79
C ILE A 95 -10.09 -11.24 -5.86
N ALA A 96 -10.87 -10.97 -6.90
CA ALA A 96 -12.03 -11.79 -7.25
C ALA A 96 -11.88 -12.35 -8.65
N TYR A 97 -12.27 -13.61 -8.80
CA TYR A 97 -12.13 -14.35 -10.04
C TYR A 97 -13.48 -14.49 -10.74
N GLY A 98 -13.45 -14.44 -12.06
CA GLY A 98 -14.59 -14.82 -12.87
C GLY A 98 -15.75 -13.81 -12.84
N LEU A 99 -15.51 -12.52 -12.70
CA LEU A 99 -16.54 -11.49 -12.84
C LEU A 99 -17.10 -11.49 -14.27
N LYS A 100 -18.42 -11.63 -14.42
CA LYS A 100 -19.08 -11.53 -15.72
C LYS A 100 -19.33 -10.06 -16.08
N VAL A 101 -18.77 -9.65 -17.20
CA VAL A 101 -18.99 -8.32 -17.80
C VAL A 101 -19.48 -8.52 -19.23
N GLY A 102 -20.80 -8.40 -19.44
CA GLY A 102 -21.43 -8.81 -20.69
C GLY A 102 -21.23 -10.30 -20.97
N GLU A 103 -20.66 -10.64 -22.12
CA GLU A 103 -20.33 -12.03 -22.52
C GLU A 103 -18.95 -12.47 -22.07
N SER A 104 -18.12 -11.55 -21.54
CA SER A 104 -16.75 -11.82 -21.09
C SER A 104 -16.71 -12.17 -19.62
N THR A 105 -15.70 -12.95 -19.25
CA THR A 105 -15.37 -13.27 -17.86
C THR A 105 -13.96 -12.77 -17.56
N ILE A 106 -13.79 -11.98 -16.52
CA ILE A 106 -12.53 -11.37 -16.14
C ILE A 106 -12.26 -11.54 -14.65
N ASP A 107 -10.99 -11.60 -14.28
CA ASP A 107 -10.55 -11.50 -12.89
C ASP A 107 -10.32 -10.02 -12.55
N ILE A 108 -10.54 -9.66 -11.30
CA ILE A 108 -10.44 -8.27 -10.87
C ILE A 108 -9.65 -8.13 -9.56
N ALA A 109 -8.97 -7.00 -9.43
CA ALA A 109 -8.51 -6.48 -8.15
C ALA A 109 -9.46 -5.37 -7.70
N VAL A 110 -9.85 -5.40 -6.43
CA VAL A 110 -10.75 -4.42 -5.81
C VAL A 110 -10.05 -3.76 -4.65
N THR A 111 -10.12 -2.43 -4.55
CA THR A 111 -9.57 -1.67 -3.43
C THR A 111 -10.51 -0.57 -2.99
N THR A 112 -10.37 -0.13 -1.75
CA THR A 112 -11.04 1.06 -1.24
C THR A 112 -10.18 2.30 -1.49
N GLU A 113 -10.79 3.39 -1.92
CA GLU A 113 -10.17 4.72 -2.04
C GLU A 113 -10.78 5.64 -0.98
N ARG A 114 -10.05 5.84 0.12
CA ARG A 114 -10.61 6.41 1.37
C ARG A 114 -10.97 7.87 1.25
N GLU A 115 -10.14 8.70 0.61
CA GLU A 115 -10.37 10.14 0.56
C GLU A 115 -11.49 10.53 -0.40
N THR A 116 -11.87 9.64 -1.32
CA THR A 116 -12.98 9.85 -2.24
C THR A 116 -14.23 9.06 -1.90
N ASN A 117 -14.19 8.23 -0.85
CA ASN A 117 -15.27 7.32 -0.44
C ASN A 117 -15.75 6.43 -1.60
N LYS A 118 -14.81 5.76 -2.27
CA LYS A 118 -15.09 4.91 -3.42
C LYS A 118 -14.50 3.52 -3.27
N ILE A 119 -15.11 2.57 -3.96
CA ILE A 119 -14.49 1.31 -4.34
C ILE A 119 -13.93 1.47 -5.75
N ARG A 120 -12.69 0.98 -5.95
CA ARG A 120 -12.00 0.98 -7.23
C ARG A 120 -11.83 -0.45 -7.71
N VAL A 121 -12.05 -0.65 -9.01
CA VAL A 121 -12.03 -1.99 -9.64
C VAL A 121 -11.11 -1.97 -10.86
N PHE A 122 -10.20 -2.95 -10.89
CA PHE A 122 -9.19 -3.09 -11.94
C PHE A 122 -9.26 -4.48 -12.55
N ALA A 123 -9.18 -4.55 -13.88
CA ALA A 123 -9.09 -5.83 -14.61
C ALA A 123 -7.69 -6.44 -14.49
N MET A 124 -7.65 -7.74 -14.20
CA MET A 124 -6.42 -8.52 -14.20
C MET A 124 -6.23 -9.20 -15.58
N PRO A 125 -4.99 -9.48 -16.01
CA PRO A 125 -3.71 -9.24 -15.30
C PRO A 125 -3.13 -7.83 -15.45
N ASN A 126 -3.77 -6.94 -16.20
CA ASN A 126 -3.15 -5.68 -16.62
C ASN A 126 -3.35 -4.53 -15.63
N LEU A 127 -4.09 -4.73 -14.55
CA LEU A 127 -4.39 -3.70 -13.53
C LEU A 127 -4.98 -2.43 -14.18
N GLU A 128 -5.88 -2.60 -15.17
CA GLU A 128 -6.56 -1.51 -15.86
C GLU A 128 -7.87 -1.16 -15.13
N PRO A 129 -8.15 0.14 -14.86
CA PRO A 129 -9.39 0.53 -14.20
C PRO A 129 -10.59 0.27 -15.10
N ILE A 130 -11.64 -0.36 -14.55
CA ILE A 130 -12.89 -0.70 -15.28
C ILE A 130 -14.15 -0.14 -14.61
N ASP A 131 -13.98 0.73 -13.64
CA ASP A 131 -15.01 1.25 -12.75
C ASP A 131 -15.51 2.67 -13.10
N ASN A 132 -15.12 3.21 -14.26
CA ASN A 132 -15.47 4.55 -14.73
C ASN A 132 -15.18 5.66 -13.69
N GLY A 133 -14.07 5.55 -12.96
CA GLY A 133 -13.66 6.53 -11.96
C GLY A 133 -14.12 6.21 -10.54
N GLY A 134 -14.62 5.00 -10.32
CA GLY A 134 -14.93 4.46 -8.99
C GLY A 134 -16.41 4.43 -8.65
N ILE A 135 -16.76 3.50 -7.79
CA ILE A 135 -18.13 3.25 -7.30
C ILE A 135 -18.27 3.96 -5.94
N PRO A 136 -19.09 5.01 -5.82
CA PRO A 136 -19.30 5.69 -4.56
C PRO A 136 -20.01 4.78 -3.55
N VAL A 137 -19.60 4.86 -2.26
CA VAL A 137 -20.14 3.99 -1.19
C VAL A 137 -20.89 4.76 -0.10
N PHE A 138 -20.81 6.10 -0.10
CA PHE A 138 -21.54 7.00 0.83
C PHE A 138 -22.02 8.26 0.12
#